data_3199e840fbfc0669680f939328e36004
#
_entry.id   3199e840fbfc0669680f939328e36004
#
_cell.length_a   1.000
_cell.length_b   1.000
_cell.length_c   1.000
_cell.angle_alpha   90.00
_cell.angle_beta   90.00
_cell.angle_gamma   90.00
#
_symmetry.space_group_name_H-M   'P 1'
#
loop_
_entity.id
_entity.type
_entity.pdbx_description
1 polymer ?
#
loop_
_entity_poly.entity_id
_entity_poly.type
_entity_poly.pdbx_seq_one_letter_code
_entity_poly.pdbx_strand_id
1 'polypeptide(L)'
;MFKSLKKVLVGVLASSLILSSVAFAADTTVKSPADAPKATVVNTKTVKKAPNKAVIKFGSKVTTVKANAVKAKTTTITFSSKKKATVAKNAFKSAKKLKTLTVYKNKVTFKKGAFGKLNTKKMTIKVKGLKKNSKAFKKYVKALRKAGFKGKVKAVK
;
A
#
# COMPACT_ATOMS: atom_id res chain seq x y z
N MET A 1 16.80 -19.42 64.20
CA MET A 1 17.36 -20.49 63.32
C MET A 1 17.52 -19.94 61.94
N PHE A 2 18.75 -19.94 61.51
CA PHE A 2 19.20 -19.39 60.21
C PHE A 2 18.77 -20.19 59.01
N LYS A 3 18.51 -19.52 57.89
CA LYS A 3 18.93 -20.00 56.54
C LYS A 3 18.55 -18.90 55.54
N SER A 4 19.50 -18.05 55.25
CA SER A 4 20.40 -18.11 54.10
C SER A 4 19.74 -17.69 52.78
N LEU A 5 19.83 -16.41 52.51
CA LEU A 5 19.65 -15.82 51.20
C LEU A 5 20.78 -16.27 50.26
N LYS A 6 20.45 -16.99 49.22
CA LYS A 6 21.35 -17.16 48.08
C LYS A 6 21.09 -16.04 47.08
N LYS A 7 21.93 -15.03 47.12
CA LYS A 7 22.09 -14.07 46.05
C LYS A 7 22.69 -14.79 44.86
N VAL A 8 21.92 -14.94 43.81
CA VAL A 8 22.46 -15.30 42.51
C VAL A 8 22.99 -14.01 41.88
N LEU A 9 24.29 -13.87 41.94
CA LEU A 9 25.02 -12.84 41.22
C LEU A 9 25.12 -13.28 39.77
N VAL A 10 24.28 -12.77 38.91
CA VAL A 10 24.46 -12.93 37.46
C VAL A 10 25.57 -11.96 37.04
N GLY A 11 26.72 -12.53 36.81
CA GLY A 11 27.87 -11.81 36.28
C GLY A 11 27.56 -11.33 34.88
N VAL A 12 27.53 -10.01 34.75
CA VAL A 12 27.58 -9.36 33.45
C VAL A 12 29.01 -9.48 32.95
N LEU A 13 29.26 -10.43 32.08
CA LEU A 13 30.48 -10.48 31.28
C LEU A 13 30.38 -9.35 30.22
N ALA A 14 30.94 -8.21 30.57
CA ALA A 14 31.24 -7.17 29.59
C ALA A 14 32.39 -7.66 28.72
N SER A 15 32.05 -8.36 27.64
CA SER A 15 32.98 -8.58 26.54
C SER A 15 33.07 -7.30 25.74
N SER A 16 34.07 -6.49 26.07
CA SER A 16 34.47 -5.38 25.22
C SER A 16 35.13 -5.93 23.96
N LEU A 17 34.32 -6.21 22.96
CA LEU A 17 34.79 -6.37 21.59
C LEU A 17 35.00 -4.99 21.01
N ILE A 18 36.21 -4.53 21.04
CA ILE A 18 36.67 -3.42 20.22
C ILE A 18 36.69 -3.92 18.78
N LEU A 19 35.61 -3.74 18.08
CA LEU A 19 35.60 -3.85 16.63
C LEU A 19 36.02 -2.50 16.07
N SER A 20 37.25 -2.52 15.56
CA SER A 20 37.81 -1.48 14.71
C SER A 20 36.77 -1.00 13.67
N SER A 21 36.57 0.30 13.70
CA SER A 21 35.75 1.07 12.78
C SER A 21 36.08 0.75 11.33
N VAL A 22 35.17 0.07 10.64
CA VAL A 22 35.02 0.23 9.20
C VAL A 22 33.81 1.12 9.02
N ALA A 23 34.08 2.37 8.71
CA ALA A 23 33.06 3.34 8.34
C ALA A 23 32.45 2.92 7.00
N PHE A 24 31.43 2.06 7.05
CA PHE A 24 30.45 1.99 5.98
C PHE A 24 29.28 2.89 6.38
N ALA A 25 29.30 4.09 5.89
CA ALA A 25 28.14 4.95 5.83
C ALA A 25 27.15 4.36 4.82
N ALA A 26 26.47 3.28 5.21
CA ALA A 26 25.24 2.88 4.61
C ALA A 26 24.16 3.19 5.63
N ASP A 27 23.55 4.36 5.49
CA ASP A 27 22.28 4.69 6.16
C ASP A 27 21.19 3.77 5.63
N THR A 28 21.26 2.50 5.99
CA THR A 28 20.15 1.56 5.93
C THR A 28 19.48 1.58 7.29
N THR A 29 18.75 2.65 7.57
CA THR A 29 17.68 2.58 8.57
C THR A 29 16.69 1.52 8.11
N VAL A 30 16.93 0.29 8.50
CA VAL A 30 15.94 -0.78 8.41
C VAL A 30 14.79 -0.36 9.31
N LYS A 31 13.81 0.35 8.72
CA LYS A 31 12.59 0.71 9.43
C LYS A 31 11.93 -0.57 9.89
N SER A 32 11.88 -0.72 11.20
CA SER A 32 11.15 -1.80 11.87
C SER A 32 9.75 -1.94 11.27
N PRO A 33 9.19 -3.17 11.17
CA PRO A 33 7.81 -3.38 10.71
C PRO A 33 6.76 -2.56 11.46
N ALA A 34 7.06 -2.13 12.70
CA ALA A 34 6.20 -1.25 13.51
C ALA A 34 6.07 0.18 12.97
N ASP A 35 7.02 0.66 12.15
CA ASP A 35 7.03 2.02 11.59
C ASP A 35 6.31 2.15 10.23
N ALA A 36 5.66 1.10 9.76
CA ALA A 36 4.86 1.18 8.55
C ALA A 36 3.71 2.20 8.73
N PRO A 37 3.55 3.18 7.83
CA PRO A 37 2.54 4.22 7.99
C PRO A 37 1.14 3.61 8.09
N LYS A 38 0.48 3.84 9.22
CA LYS A 38 -0.87 3.33 9.50
C LYS A 38 -1.86 3.79 8.43
N ALA A 39 -2.64 2.86 7.89
CA ALA A 39 -3.59 3.16 6.83
C ALA A 39 -4.75 4.03 7.35
N THR A 40 -5.01 5.16 6.71
CA THR A 40 -6.21 5.97 6.98
C THR A 40 -7.40 5.40 6.24
N VAL A 41 -8.46 5.05 6.97
CA VAL A 41 -9.68 4.48 6.38
C VAL A 41 -10.62 5.58 5.93
N VAL A 42 -11.06 5.52 4.67
CA VAL A 42 -12.11 6.37 4.09
C VAL A 42 -13.31 5.48 3.81
N ASN A 43 -14.44 5.76 4.44
CA ASN A 43 -15.62 4.87 4.37
C ASN A 43 -16.93 5.62 4.01
N THR A 44 -16.84 6.64 3.18
CA THR A 44 -17.97 7.36 2.61
C THR A 44 -18.42 6.73 1.29
N LYS A 45 -19.72 6.75 0.96
CA LYS A 45 -20.26 6.20 -0.31
C LYS A 45 -19.55 6.80 -1.53
N THR A 46 -19.39 8.11 -1.55
CA THR A 46 -18.70 8.85 -2.61
C THR A 46 -17.51 9.60 -2.04
N VAL A 47 -16.31 9.27 -2.54
CA VAL A 47 -15.09 9.97 -2.16
C VAL A 47 -14.88 11.14 -3.10
N LYS A 48 -15.22 12.34 -2.65
CA LYS A 48 -14.93 13.60 -3.37
C LYS A 48 -13.51 14.07 -3.09
N LYS A 49 -13.03 13.90 -1.84
CA LYS A 49 -11.71 14.34 -1.38
C LYS A 49 -11.19 13.37 -0.33
N ALA A 50 -10.17 12.60 -0.65
CA ALA A 50 -9.50 11.74 0.30
C ALA A 50 -8.49 12.52 1.15
N PRO A 51 -8.19 12.09 2.38
CA PRO A 51 -7.19 12.72 3.22
C PRO A 51 -5.81 12.66 2.56
N ASN A 52 -4.97 13.68 2.82
CA ASN A 52 -3.62 13.76 2.25
C ASN A 52 -2.63 12.91 3.08
N LYS A 53 -2.84 11.60 3.09
CA LYS A 53 -2.05 10.61 3.83
C LYS A 53 -1.35 9.64 2.88
N ALA A 54 -0.23 9.07 3.33
CA ALA A 54 0.58 8.16 2.52
C ALA A 54 -0.15 6.86 2.18
N VAL A 55 -0.85 6.27 3.14
CA VAL A 55 -1.58 5.02 2.97
C VAL A 55 -3.08 5.24 3.21
N ILE A 56 -3.89 4.89 2.22
CA ILE A 56 -5.35 5.03 2.27
C ILE A 56 -6.00 3.67 2.04
N LYS A 57 -6.99 3.35 2.87
CA LYS A 57 -7.87 2.20 2.69
C LYS A 57 -9.29 2.69 2.40
N PHE A 58 -9.81 2.43 1.22
CA PHE A 58 -11.21 2.64 0.91
C PHE A 58 -12.05 1.51 1.50
N GLY A 59 -12.92 1.87 2.42
CA GLY A 59 -13.76 0.94 3.16
C GLY A 59 -14.92 0.36 2.35
N SER A 60 -15.74 -0.44 3.02
CA SER A 60 -16.83 -1.18 2.38
C SER A 60 -17.98 -0.32 1.85
N LYS A 61 -18.15 0.89 2.37
CA LYS A 61 -19.19 1.83 1.91
C LYS A 61 -18.80 2.56 0.60
N VAL A 62 -17.51 2.58 0.23
CA VAL A 62 -17.04 3.31 -0.95
C VAL A 62 -17.49 2.64 -2.24
N THR A 63 -18.33 3.32 -3.00
CA THR A 63 -18.79 2.88 -4.33
C THR A 63 -18.28 3.78 -5.45
N THR A 64 -17.90 5.01 -5.15
CA THR A 64 -17.44 5.97 -6.16
C THR A 64 -16.25 6.79 -5.65
N VAL A 65 -15.21 6.88 -6.48
CA VAL A 65 -14.08 7.79 -6.28
C VAL A 65 -14.13 8.84 -7.40
N LYS A 66 -14.37 10.10 -7.02
CA LYS A 66 -14.53 11.23 -7.96
C LYS A 66 -13.19 11.70 -8.52
N ALA A 67 -13.24 12.59 -9.52
CA ALA A 67 -12.06 13.24 -10.08
C ALA A 67 -11.27 14.01 -8.99
N ASN A 68 -9.94 14.01 -9.07
CA ASN A 68 -9.03 14.66 -8.12
C ASN A 68 -9.23 14.27 -6.65
N ALA A 69 -9.88 13.13 -6.39
CA ALA A 69 -10.17 12.68 -5.02
C ALA A 69 -8.90 12.34 -4.24
N VAL A 70 -7.88 11.78 -4.89
CA VAL A 70 -6.65 11.34 -4.23
C VAL A 70 -5.56 12.40 -4.29
N LYS A 71 -4.90 12.66 -3.16
CA LYS A 71 -3.94 13.75 -2.97
C LYS A 71 -2.49 13.32 -3.18
N ALA A 72 -1.60 14.31 -3.26
CA ALA A 72 -0.20 14.15 -3.66
C ALA A 72 0.65 13.26 -2.74
N LYS A 73 0.39 13.26 -1.43
CA LYS A 73 1.15 12.43 -0.46
C LYS A 73 0.84 10.93 -0.55
N THR A 74 -0.25 10.54 -1.24
CA THR A 74 -0.69 9.15 -1.28
C THR A 74 0.24 8.29 -2.12
N THR A 75 0.80 7.25 -1.52
CA THR A 75 1.69 6.27 -2.16
C THR A 75 1.02 4.91 -2.36
N THR A 76 0.10 4.56 -1.47
CA THR A 76 -0.57 3.26 -1.45
C THR A 76 -2.07 3.40 -1.22
N ILE A 77 -2.84 2.70 -2.01
CA ILE A 77 -4.29 2.61 -1.86
C ILE A 77 -4.72 1.14 -1.85
N THR A 78 -5.59 0.79 -0.91
CA THR A 78 -6.26 -0.51 -0.87
C THR A 78 -7.77 -0.31 -0.94
N PHE A 79 -8.43 -0.98 -1.87
CA PHE A 79 -9.89 -1.01 -1.96
C PHE A 79 -10.45 -2.18 -1.13
N SER A 80 -11.63 -2.00 -0.54
CA SER A 80 -12.34 -3.08 0.15
C SER A 80 -12.75 -4.21 -0.80
N SER A 81 -12.75 -5.43 -0.29
CA SER A 81 -13.23 -6.61 -1.01
C SER A 81 -14.75 -6.75 -1.08
N LYS A 82 -15.49 -6.01 -0.23
CA LYS A 82 -16.93 -6.25 -0.01
C LYS A 82 -17.82 -5.72 -1.13
N LYS A 83 -17.59 -4.51 -1.65
CA LYS A 83 -18.45 -3.89 -2.66
C LYS A 83 -17.70 -3.53 -3.94
N LYS A 84 -18.47 -3.37 -5.03
CA LYS A 84 -17.95 -2.83 -6.29
C LYS A 84 -17.73 -1.32 -6.12
N ALA A 85 -16.63 -0.82 -6.69
CA ALA A 85 -16.33 0.61 -6.70
C ALA A 85 -15.97 1.07 -8.11
N THR A 86 -16.36 2.29 -8.45
CA THR A 86 -16.03 2.95 -9.72
C THR A 86 -15.09 4.11 -9.45
N VAL A 87 -13.99 4.15 -10.19
CA VAL A 87 -13.00 5.22 -10.15
C VAL A 87 -13.20 6.10 -11.38
N ALA A 88 -13.54 7.36 -11.16
CA ALA A 88 -13.84 8.32 -12.22
C ALA A 88 -12.58 8.72 -13.01
N LYS A 89 -12.78 9.35 -14.18
CA LYS A 89 -11.71 10.01 -14.94
C LYS A 89 -10.96 10.99 -14.04
N ASN A 90 -9.64 11.05 -14.15
CA ASN A 90 -8.76 11.94 -13.38
C ASN A 90 -8.79 11.74 -11.84
N ALA A 91 -9.32 10.64 -11.31
CA ALA A 91 -9.42 10.42 -9.86
C ALA A 91 -8.05 10.51 -9.16
N PHE A 92 -7.00 10.06 -9.81
CA PHE A 92 -5.63 10.05 -9.29
C PHE A 92 -4.73 11.15 -9.88
N LYS A 93 -5.27 12.12 -10.64
CA LYS A 93 -4.47 13.14 -11.31
C LYS A 93 -3.45 13.83 -10.39
N SER A 94 -3.83 14.11 -9.15
CA SER A 94 -2.99 14.79 -8.15
C SER A 94 -2.07 13.84 -7.37
N ALA A 95 -2.26 12.52 -7.47
CA ALA A 95 -1.53 11.53 -6.66
C ALA A 95 -0.16 11.17 -7.25
N LYS A 96 0.71 12.16 -7.46
CA LYS A 96 2.01 12.00 -8.14
C LYS A 96 2.95 10.97 -7.51
N LYS A 97 2.80 10.68 -6.21
CA LYS A 97 3.60 9.71 -5.47
C LYS A 97 2.96 8.30 -5.41
N LEU A 98 1.83 8.08 -6.08
CA LEU A 98 1.12 6.80 -6.05
C LEU A 98 1.94 5.70 -6.72
N LYS A 99 2.27 4.65 -5.94
CA LYS A 99 3.07 3.51 -6.38
C LYS A 99 2.29 2.21 -6.41
N THR A 100 1.39 2.01 -5.44
CA THR A 100 0.70 0.74 -5.27
C THR A 100 -0.81 0.92 -5.12
N LEU A 101 -1.56 0.12 -5.89
CA LEU A 101 -3.00 -0.06 -5.73
C LEU A 101 -3.28 -1.53 -5.43
N THR A 102 -4.06 -1.81 -4.39
CA THR A 102 -4.56 -3.16 -4.12
C THR A 102 -6.06 -3.20 -4.36
N VAL A 103 -6.50 -4.14 -5.19
CA VAL A 103 -7.91 -4.39 -5.52
C VAL A 103 -8.25 -5.85 -5.32
N TYR A 104 -9.54 -6.14 -5.12
CA TYR A 104 -10.01 -7.52 -4.94
C TYR A 104 -10.82 -7.98 -6.14
N LYS A 105 -10.41 -9.07 -6.77
CA LYS A 105 -11.02 -9.62 -7.98
C LYS A 105 -11.20 -8.49 -9.02
N ASN A 106 -12.34 -8.44 -9.68
CA ASN A 106 -12.75 -7.41 -10.64
C ASN A 106 -13.73 -6.39 -10.04
N LYS A 107 -13.67 -6.16 -8.71
CA LYS A 107 -14.65 -5.29 -8.03
C LYS A 107 -14.40 -3.80 -8.21
N VAL A 108 -13.23 -3.39 -8.73
CA VAL A 108 -12.94 -1.98 -8.98
C VAL A 108 -12.89 -1.72 -10.47
N THR A 109 -13.78 -0.85 -10.95
CA THR A 109 -13.83 -0.41 -12.35
C THR A 109 -13.16 0.96 -12.47
N PHE A 110 -12.17 1.07 -13.35
CA PHE A 110 -11.52 2.34 -13.66
C PHE A 110 -12.06 2.87 -14.97
N LYS A 111 -12.64 4.07 -14.95
CA LYS A 111 -13.06 4.75 -16.18
C LYS A 111 -11.84 5.16 -17.03
N LYS A 112 -12.02 5.29 -18.35
CA LYS A 112 -10.96 5.79 -19.26
C LYS A 112 -10.37 7.10 -18.71
N GLY A 113 -9.03 7.15 -18.60
CA GLY A 113 -8.34 8.29 -18.03
C GLY A 113 -8.42 8.43 -16.51
N ALA A 114 -8.76 7.38 -15.75
CA ALA A 114 -8.81 7.41 -14.29
C ALA A 114 -7.48 7.86 -13.65
N PHE A 115 -6.36 7.50 -14.28
CA PHE A 115 -5.02 7.86 -13.84
C PHE A 115 -4.60 9.28 -14.27
N GLY A 116 -5.34 9.93 -15.19
CA GLY A 116 -5.01 11.25 -15.71
C GLY A 116 -3.65 11.25 -16.42
N LYS A 117 -2.80 12.24 -16.08
CA LYS A 117 -1.44 12.39 -16.61
C LYS A 117 -0.38 11.70 -15.74
N LEU A 118 -0.75 10.76 -14.84
CA LEU A 118 0.22 10.05 -14.01
C LEU A 118 1.14 9.15 -14.86
N ASN A 119 2.42 9.13 -14.50
CA ASN A 119 3.34 8.12 -15.02
C ASN A 119 3.07 6.78 -14.34
N THR A 120 2.15 6.00 -14.91
CA THR A 120 1.77 4.70 -14.35
C THR A 120 2.78 3.59 -14.60
N LYS A 121 3.83 3.79 -15.43
CA LYS A 121 4.87 2.76 -15.70
C LYS A 121 5.56 2.27 -14.42
N LYS A 122 5.78 3.17 -13.45
CA LYS A 122 6.39 2.87 -12.15
C LYS A 122 5.40 2.36 -11.09
N MET A 123 4.12 2.21 -11.43
CA MET A 123 3.07 1.76 -10.51
C MET A 123 2.82 0.26 -10.63
N THR A 124 2.36 -0.32 -9.53
CA THR A 124 1.91 -1.72 -9.47
C THR A 124 0.45 -1.79 -9.00
N ILE A 125 -0.38 -2.52 -9.73
CA ILE A 125 -1.72 -2.92 -9.26
C ILE A 125 -1.64 -4.37 -8.80
N LYS A 126 -1.93 -4.60 -7.51
CA LYS A 126 -2.04 -5.91 -6.89
C LYS A 126 -3.51 -6.35 -6.92
N VAL A 127 -3.80 -7.45 -7.59
CA VAL A 127 -5.16 -8.00 -7.72
C VAL A 127 -5.25 -9.24 -6.84
N LYS A 128 -5.99 -9.12 -5.72
CA LYS A 128 -6.24 -10.24 -4.81
C LYS A 128 -7.42 -11.10 -5.27
N GLY A 129 -7.33 -12.40 -5.03
CA GLY A 129 -8.42 -13.35 -5.28
C GLY A 129 -8.69 -13.68 -6.75
N LEU A 130 -7.74 -13.41 -7.66
CA LEU A 130 -7.73 -13.93 -9.03
C LEU A 130 -6.41 -14.64 -9.29
N LYS A 131 -6.44 -15.82 -9.89
CA LYS A 131 -5.24 -16.53 -10.35
C LYS A 131 -4.66 -15.84 -11.59
N LYS A 132 -3.33 -15.73 -11.70
CA LYS A 132 -2.60 -15.03 -12.77
C LYS A 132 -3.03 -15.48 -14.18
N ASN A 133 -3.25 -16.78 -14.37
CA ASN A 133 -3.57 -17.35 -15.68
C ASN A 133 -5.08 -17.42 -15.96
N SER A 134 -5.94 -17.00 -15.03
CA SER A 134 -7.39 -17.06 -15.21
C SER A 134 -7.88 -16.09 -16.29
N LYS A 135 -8.92 -16.50 -17.02
CA LYS A 135 -9.64 -15.67 -18.00
C LYS A 135 -10.10 -14.34 -17.38
N ALA A 136 -10.57 -14.39 -16.12
CA ALA A 136 -11.00 -13.22 -15.37
C ALA A 136 -9.86 -12.23 -15.11
N PHE A 137 -8.66 -12.71 -14.72
CA PHE A 137 -7.50 -11.85 -14.52
C PHE A 137 -7.06 -11.20 -15.84
N LYS A 138 -6.94 -11.98 -16.91
CA LYS A 138 -6.58 -11.49 -18.25
C LYS A 138 -7.56 -10.41 -18.74
N LYS A 139 -8.88 -10.64 -18.58
CA LYS A 139 -9.94 -9.67 -18.91
C LYS A 139 -9.78 -8.37 -18.08
N TYR A 140 -9.49 -8.51 -16.79
CA TYR A 140 -9.31 -7.36 -15.91
C TYR A 140 -8.06 -6.53 -16.27
N VAL A 141 -6.95 -7.19 -16.61
CA VAL A 141 -5.75 -6.53 -17.11
C VAL A 141 -6.05 -5.71 -18.39
N LYS A 142 -6.79 -6.30 -19.34
CA LYS A 142 -7.22 -5.57 -20.55
C LYS A 142 -8.05 -4.33 -20.21
N ALA A 143 -8.96 -4.43 -19.24
CA ALA A 143 -9.76 -3.29 -18.79
C ALA A 143 -8.90 -2.19 -18.15
N LEU A 144 -7.89 -2.54 -17.34
CA LEU A 144 -6.92 -1.60 -16.78
C LEU A 144 -6.11 -0.89 -17.87
N ARG A 145 -5.69 -1.60 -18.92
CA ARG A 145 -4.98 -1.00 -20.07
C ARG A 145 -5.87 0.01 -20.81
N LYS A 146 -7.14 -0.33 -21.05
CA LYS A 146 -8.14 0.59 -21.63
C LYS A 146 -8.37 1.83 -20.76
N ALA A 147 -8.28 1.71 -19.44
CA ALA A 147 -8.36 2.84 -18.51
C ALA A 147 -7.11 3.74 -18.49
N GLY A 148 -6.04 3.36 -19.21
CA GLY A 148 -4.80 4.15 -19.33
C GLY A 148 -3.68 3.68 -18.37
N PHE A 149 -3.80 2.52 -17.74
CA PHE A 149 -2.76 1.99 -16.87
C PHE A 149 -1.66 1.27 -17.68
N LYS A 150 -0.39 1.69 -17.53
CA LYS A 150 0.77 1.13 -18.24
C LYS A 150 1.74 0.36 -17.34
N GLY A 151 1.50 0.35 -16.01
CA GLY A 151 2.38 -0.27 -15.01
C GLY A 151 2.22 -1.78 -14.87
N LYS A 152 2.83 -2.33 -13.82
CA LYS A 152 2.76 -3.77 -13.52
C LYS A 152 1.40 -4.14 -12.93
N VAL A 153 0.81 -5.26 -13.37
CA VAL A 153 -0.39 -5.86 -12.76
C VAL A 153 0.01 -7.24 -12.25
N LYS A 154 -0.15 -7.47 -10.95
CA LYS A 154 0.20 -8.73 -10.30
C LYS A 154 -1.02 -9.37 -9.66
N ALA A 155 -1.25 -10.65 -9.91
CA ALA A 155 -2.15 -11.45 -9.09
C ALA A 155 -1.43 -11.76 -7.77
N VAL A 156 -2.13 -11.59 -6.66
CA VAL A 156 -1.62 -11.90 -5.32
C VAL A 156 -2.65 -12.70 -4.54
N LYS A 157 -2.20 -13.57 -3.65
CA LYS A 157 -3.06 -14.36 -2.76
C LYS A 157 -3.80 -13.48 -1.75
#